data_524f447fa7e09b5fba27a03c459e24a2
#
_entry.id   524f447fa7e09b5fba27a03c459e24a2
#
_cell.length_a   1.000
_cell.length_b   1.000
_cell.length_c   1.000
_cell.angle_alpha   90.00
_cell.angle_beta   90.00
_cell.angle_gamma   90.00
#
_symmetry.space_group_name_H-M   'P 1'
#
loop_
_entity.id
_entity.type
_entity.pdbx_description
1 polymer ?
#
loop_
_entity_poly.entity_id
_entity_poly.type
_entity_poly.pdbx_seq_one_letter_code
_entity_poly.pdbx_strand_id
1 'polypeptide(L)'
;MEFVMNELDLFEKRDGDVFYITEETKEELRSIAPFWENNNLRSKGGALLPDEVSVYMETGFFGMEGKLNSGDAHLAVDYQQVLQKGLKGYEERVKDLKEKLDLCMPENIDKYQFYKAVLIVIDAVKTFARRYSDLALELARSADGKRREELEEIARICKKVPYEKAETFYEAIQ
;
A
#
# COMPACT_ATOMS: atom_id res chain seq x y z
N MET A 1 2.05 5.40 -15.09
CA MET A 1 0.59 5.31 -15.21
C MET A 1 0.15 5.30 -16.67
N GLU A 2 0.51 6.30 -17.47
CA GLU A 2 0.14 6.42 -18.89
C GLU A 2 0.39 5.12 -19.70
N PHE A 3 1.60 4.54 -19.63
CA PHE A 3 1.91 3.27 -20.28
C PHE A 3 0.92 2.15 -19.92
N VAL A 4 0.61 2.00 -18.63
CA VAL A 4 -0.33 0.95 -18.17
C VAL A 4 -1.73 1.20 -18.71
N MET A 5 -2.19 2.46 -18.71
CA MET A 5 -3.52 2.82 -19.21
C MET A 5 -3.66 2.57 -20.72
N ASN A 6 -2.63 2.89 -21.49
CA ASN A 6 -2.64 2.69 -22.94
C ASN A 6 -2.60 1.21 -23.33
N GLU A 7 -2.05 0.35 -22.49
CA GLU A 7 -1.86 -1.07 -22.78
C GLU A 7 -2.82 -2.01 -22.03
N LEU A 8 -3.75 -1.50 -21.25
CA LEU A 8 -4.67 -2.32 -20.44
C LEU A 8 -5.36 -3.42 -21.24
N ASP A 9 -5.79 -3.14 -22.47
CA ASP A 9 -6.48 -4.10 -23.33
C ASP A 9 -5.52 -5.01 -24.14
N LEU A 10 -4.21 -4.78 -23.99
CA LEU A 10 -3.17 -5.55 -24.67
C LEU A 10 -2.47 -6.56 -23.75
N PHE A 11 -2.59 -6.43 -22.42
CA PHE A 11 -1.92 -7.30 -21.46
C PHE A 11 -2.28 -8.78 -21.65
N GLU A 12 -3.51 -9.08 -22.04
CA GLU A 12 -3.97 -10.45 -22.32
C GLU A 12 -3.45 -11.02 -23.64
N LYS A 13 -2.97 -10.16 -24.55
CA LYS A 13 -2.56 -10.52 -25.90
C LYS A 13 -1.06 -10.61 -26.07
N ARG A 14 -0.30 -10.43 -24.97
CA ARG A 14 1.15 -10.47 -24.99
C ARG A 14 1.66 -11.88 -25.28
N ASP A 15 2.76 -11.94 -26.03
CA ASP A 15 3.51 -13.17 -26.22
C ASP A 15 4.50 -13.34 -25.04
N GLY A 16 4.07 -14.04 -24.01
CA GLY A 16 4.76 -14.14 -22.72
C GLY A 16 4.29 -13.11 -21.69
N ASP A 17 4.43 -13.42 -20.41
CA ASP A 17 3.98 -12.60 -19.27
C ASP A 17 2.55 -12.05 -19.44
N VAL A 18 1.63 -12.95 -19.73
CA VAL A 18 0.22 -12.62 -19.93
C VAL A 18 -0.45 -12.29 -18.60
N PHE A 19 -1.11 -11.15 -18.55
CA PHE A 19 -1.91 -10.74 -17.39
C PHE A 19 -3.38 -10.65 -17.79
N TYR A 20 -4.20 -11.42 -17.09
CA TYR A 20 -5.65 -11.35 -17.26
C TYR A 20 -6.21 -10.27 -16.32
N ILE A 21 -6.88 -9.28 -16.89
CA ILE A 21 -7.51 -8.20 -16.15
C ILE A 21 -9.00 -8.20 -16.55
N THR A 22 -9.89 -8.33 -15.56
CA THR A 22 -11.33 -8.28 -15.82
C THR A 22 -11.75 -6.88 -16.31
N GLU A 23 -12.82 -6.79 -17.08
CA GLU A 23 -13.34 -5.49 -17.55
C GLU A 23 -13.71 -4.58 -16.37
N GLU A 24 -14.29 -5.14 -15.31
CA GLU A 24 -14.58 -4.41 -14.08
C GLU A 24 -13.31 -3.77 -13.47
N THR A 25 -12.23 -4.53 -13.37
CA THR A 25 -10.94 -4.01 -12.89
C THR A 25 -10.36 -2.95 -13.83
N LYS A 26 -10.50 -3.12 -15.14
CA LYS A 26 -10.07 -2.10 -16.11
C LYS A 26 -10.85 -0.80 -15.95
N GLU A 27 -12.16 -0.88 -15.74
CA GLU A 27 -13.02 0.29 -15.48
C GLU A 27 -12.65 0.98 -14.17
N GLU A 28 -12.39 0.22 -13.10
CA GLU A 28 -11.92 0.76 -11.83
C GLU A 28 -10.58 1.48 -12.01
N LEU A 29 -9.60 0.87 -12.67
CA LEU A 29 -8.31 1.49 -12.97
C LEU A 29 -8.45 2.78 -13.78
N ARG A 30 -9.30 2.79 -14.80
CA ARG A 30 -9.59 3.99 -15.60
C ARG A 30 -10.22 5.09 -14.75
N SER A 31 -11.07 4.73 -13.80
CA SER A 31 -11.74 5.71 -12.92
C SER A 31 -10.78 6.39 -11.94
N ILE A 32 -9.77 5.68 -11.45
CA ILE A 32 -8.80 6.22 -10.47
C ILE A 32 -7.57 6.87 -11.14
N ALA A 33 -7.29 6.55 -12.40
CA ALA A 33 -6.11 7.05 -13.13
C ALA A 33 -6.00 8.59 -13.13
N PRO A 34 -7.08 9.37 -13.38
CA PRO A 34 -6.99 10.84 -13.38
C PRO A 34 -6.56 11.43 -12.03
N PHE A 35 -6.95 10.80 -10.93
CA PHE A 35 -6.48 11.20 -9.59
C PHE A 35 -4.97 11.00 -9.47
N TRP A 36 -4.46 9.83 -9.88
CA TRP A 36 -3.05 9.47 -9.72
C TRP A 36 -2.12 10.17 -10.73
N GLU A 37 -2.66 10.65 -11.85
CA GLU A 37 -1.88 11.36 -12.87
C GLU A 37 -1.15 12.57 -12.27
N ASN A 38 -1.81 13.32 -11.40
CA ASN A 38 -1.27 14.51 -10.74
C ASN A 38 -0.93 14.32 -9.25
N ASN A 39 -1.17 13.13 -8.68
CA ASN A 39 -0.98 12.85 -7.26
C ASN A 39 0.09 11.79 -6.97
N ASN A 40 0.97 11.51 -7.91
CA ASN A 40 2.14 10.67 -7.71
C ASN A 40 3.39 11.50 -7.41
N LEU A 41 4.42 10.86 -6.86
CA LEU A 41 5.66 11.52 -6.44
C LEU A 41 6.36 12.23 -7.60
N ARG A 42 6.37 11.63 -8.80
CA ARG A 42 6.98 12.22 -10.00
C ARG A 42 6.29 13.51 -10.40
N SER A 43 4.97 13.51 -10.49
CA SER A 43 4.19 14.70 -10.85
C SER A 43 4.32 15.82 -9.81
N LYS A 44 4.28 15.47 -8.52
CA LYS A 44 4.47 16.44 -7.44
C LYS A 44 5.90 16.99 -7.41
N GLY A 45 6.90 16.15 -7.57
CA GLY A 45 8.30 16.57 -7.63
C GLY A 45 8.59 17.41 -8.88
N GLY A 46 8.06 17.00 -10.04
CA GLY A 46 8.20 17.76 -11.28
C GLY A 46 7.60 19.17 -11.20
N ALA A 47 6.43 19.29 -10.53
CA ALA A 47 5.77 20.58 -10.35
C ALA A 47 6.54 21.59 -9.45
N LEU A 48 7.54 21.13 -8.72
CA LEU A 48 8.41 21.97 -7.89
C LEU A 48 9.65 22.47 -8.65
N LEU A 49 9.89 21.99 -9.86
CA LEU A 49 11.05 22.37 -10.65
C LEU A 49 10.78 23.72 -11.34
N PRO A 50 11.80 24.60 -11.41
CA PRO A 50 11.75 25.78 -12.26
C PRO A 50 11.58 25.38 -13.73
N ASP A 51 10.89 26.22 -14.51
CA ASP A 51 10.62 25.98 -15.93
C ASP A 51 11.91 25.75 -16.74
N GLU A 52 12.98 26.48 -16.43
CA GLU A 52 14.27 26.35 -17.07
C GLU A 52 14.87 24.94 -16.89
N VAL A 53 14.67 24.32 -15.72
CA VAL A 53 15.13 22.96 -15.43
C VAL A 53 14.33 21.94 -16.23
N SER A 54 13.03 22.14 -16.36
CA SER A 54 12.15 21.27 -17.14
C SER A 54 12.58 21.19 -18.61
N VAL A 55 12.98 22.31 -19.21
CA VAL A 55 13.50 22.34 -20.59
C VAL A 55 14.74 21.46 -20.75
N TYR A 56 15.68 21.51 -19.79
CA TYR A 56 16.88 20.66 -19.84
C TYR A 56 16.57 19.18 -19.69
N MET A 57 15.53 18.85 -18.90
CA MET A 57 15.06 17.47 -18.76
C MET A 57 14.42 16.94 -20.04
N GLU A 58 13.62 17.76 -20.74
CA GLU A 58 13.00 17.40 -22.02
C GLU A 58 14.04 17.14 -23.13
N THR A 59 15.16 17.86 -23.10
CA THR A 59 16.26 17.61 -24.01
C THR A 59 17.11 16.39 -23.69
N GLY A 60 16.84 15.72 -22.54
CA GLY A 60 17.60 14.56 -22.08
C GLY A 60 19.00 14.89 -21.55
N PHE A 61 19.32 16.16 -21.34
CA PHE A 61 20.62 16.59 -20.82
C PHE A 61 20.85 16.07 -19.39
N PHE A 62 19.82 16.07 -18.59
CA PHE A 62 19.76 15.33 -17.33
C PHE A 62 18.33 14.89 -17.03
N GLY A 63 18.19 13.86 -16.20
CA GLY A 63 16.89 13.31 -15.80
C GLY A 63 16.76 13.20 -14.29
N MET A 64 15.55 13.28 -13.79
CA MET A 64 15.20 12.86 -12.43
C MET A 64 14.90 11.38 -12.41
N GLU A 65 15.91 10.56 -12.71
CA GLU A 65 15.73 9.12 -12.72
C GLU A 65 15.86 8.50 -11.32
N GLY A 66 15.36 7.29 -11.19
CA GLY A 66 15.52 6.47 -10.01
C GLY A 66 14.49 6.79 -8.94
N LYS A 67 14.85 7.56 -7.95
CA LYS A 67 14.07 7.71 -6.70
C LYS A 67 12.68 8.34 -6.81
N LEU A 68 12.38 9.06 -7.88
CA LEU A 68 11.05 9.59 -8.15
C LEU A 68 10.17 8.64 -8.97
N ASN A 69 10.79 7.72 -9.71
CA ASN A 69 10.08 6.76 -10.55
C ASN A 69 9.91 5.40 -9.88
N SER A 70 10.87 5.01 -9.06
CA SER A 70 10.82 3.78 -8.27
C SER A 70 11.27 4.10 -6.86
N GLY A 71 10.46 3.79 -5.85
CA GLY A 71 10.90 3.85 -4.47
C GLY A 71 12.03 2.85 -4.22
N ASP A 72 12.87 3.11 -3.24
CA ASP A 72 13.82 2.13 -2.74
C ASP A 72 13.00 0.95 -2.16
N ALA A 73 12.88 -0.12 -2.95
CA ALA A 73 12.01 -1.25 -2.61
C ALA A 73 12.68 -2.30 -1.71
N HIS A 74 13.98 -2.19 -1.46
CA HIS A 74 14.74 -3.16 -0.68
C HIS A 74 14.89 -2.71 0.78
N LEU A 75 13.75 -2.55 1.46
CA LEU A 75 13.73 -2.24 2.88
C LEU A 75 13.73 -3.51 3.70
N ALA A 76 14.63 -3.62 4.67
CA ALA A 76 14.54 -4.62 5.70
C ALA A 76 13.52 -4.18 6.75
N VAL A 77 12.43 -4.92 6.85
CA VAL A 77 11.39 -4.68 7.86
C VAL A 77 11.84 -5.26 9.20
N ASP A 78 11.57 -4.57 10.30
CA ASP A 78 11.76 -5.10 11.66
C ASP A 78 10.65 -6.09 11.99
N TYR A 79 10.73 -7.28 11.40
CA TYR A 79 9.79 -8.37 11.63
C TYR A 79 9.67 -8.76 13.11
N GLN A 80 10.78 -8.70 13.85
CA GLN A 80 10.79 -9.07 15.25
C GLN A 80 9.79 -8.22 16.06
N GLN A 81 9.80 -6.92 15.86
CA GLN A 81 8.88 -6.03 16.56
C GLN A 81 7.43 -6.21 16.12
N VAL A 82 7.20 -6.39 14.81
CA VAL A 82 5.84 -6.64 14.29
C VAL A 82 5.26 -7.93 14.85
N LEU A 83 6.04 -9.01 14.90
CA LEU A 83 5.60 -10.28 15.47
C LEU A 83 5.32 -10.20 16.98
N GLN A 84 6.10 -9.40 17.71
CA GLN A 84 5.95 -9.26 19.17
C GLN A 84 4.78 -8.36 19.59
N LYS A 85 4.46 -7.32 18.82
CA LYS A 85 3.53 -6.27 19.25
C LYS A 85 2.32 -6.11 18.31
N GLY A 86 2.43 -6.59 17.08
CA GLY A 86 1.50 -6.28 16.01
C GLY A 86 1.53 -4.79 15.63
N LEU A 87 0.75 -4.41 14.64
CA LEU A 87 0.55 -3.00 14.28
C LEU A 87 -0.20 -2.23 15.37
N LYS A 88 -0.96 -2.92 16.22
CA LYS A 88 -1.64 -2.35 17.38
C LYS A 88 -0.67 -1.65 18.33
N GLY A 89 0.47 -2.27 18.64
CA GLY A 89 1.48 -1.66 19.50
C GLY A 89 2.11 -0.40 18.90
N TYR A 90 2.24 -0.35 17.57
CA TYR A 90 2.67 0.86 16.88
C TYR A 90 1.58 1.93 16.88
N GLU A 91 0.33 1.57 16.64
CA GLU A 91 -0.82 2.48 16.68
C GLU A 91 -0.93 3.16 18.04
N GLU A 92 -0.87 2.40 19.13
CA GLU A 92 -0.92 2.91 20.50
C GLU A 92 0.24 3.87 20.78
N ARG A 93 1.46 3.49 20.42
CA ARG A 93 2.65 4.35 20.58
C ARG A 93 2.54 5.64 19.79
N VAL A 94 2.08 5.57 18.55
CA VAL A 94 1.97 6.78 17.70
C VAL A 94 0.87 7.70 18.21
N LYS A 95 -0.24 7.18 18.71
CA LYS A 95 -1.30 7.96 19.35
C LYS A 95 -0.77 8.70 20.57
N ASP A 96 -0.08 8.00 21.45
CA ASP A 96 0.55 8.61 22.65
C ASP A 96 1.56 9.70 22.29
N LEU A 97 2.46 9.43 21.34
CA LEU A 97 3.42 10.43 20.87
C LEU A 97 2.75 11.65 20.24
N LYS A 98 1.68 11.44 19.47
CA LYS A 98 0.93 12.51 18.81
C LYS A 98 0.20 13.39 19.81
N GLU A 99 -0.39 12.82 20.87
CA GLU A 99 -1.08 13.55 21.93
C GLU A 99 -0.14 14.42 22.77
N LYS A 100 1.13 14.02 22.90
CA LYS A 100 2.17 14.75 23.65
C LYS A 100 2.82 15.89 22.86
N LEU A 101 2.48 16.06 21.58
CA LEU A 101 3.06 17.15 20.77
C LEU A 101 2.45 18.50 21.15
N ASP A 102 3.32 19.45 21.45
CA ASP A 102 2.96 20.87 21.50
C ASP A 102 2.96 21.43 20.05
N LEU A 103 1.77 21.67 19.53
CA LEU A 103 1.60 22.18 18.16
C LEU A 103 1.87 23.69 18.03
N CYS A 104 2.14 24.39 19.13
CA CYS A 104 2.63 25.75 19.08
C CYS A 104 4.10 25.84 18.67
N MET A 105 4.81 24.71 18.70
CA MET A 105 6.20 24.58 18.25
C MET A 105 6.27 24.18 16.79
N PRO A 106 6.81 25.03 15.89
CA PRO A 106 6.83 24.76 14.44
C PRO A 106 7.48 23.42 14.06
N GLU A 107 8.55 23.02 14.76
CA GLU A 107 9.26 21.75 14.53
C GLU A 107 8.41 20.49 14.84
N ASN A 108 7.28 20.66 15.51
CA ASN A 108 6.38 19.55 15.82
C ASN A 108 5.30 19.33 14.73
N ILE A 109 5.14 20.27 13.81
CA ILE A 109 4.14 20.17 12.73
C ILE A 109 4.47 18.98 11.81
N ASP A 110 5.72 18.83 11.39
CA ASP A 110 6.16 17.71 10.55
C ASP A 110 5.99 16.37 11.27
N LYS A 111 6.34 16.31 12.55
CA LYS A 111 6.12 15.11 13.37
C LYS A 111 4.64 14.75 13.47
N TYR A 112 3.78 15.75 13.65
CA TYR A 112 2.33 15.54 13.70
C TYR A 112 1.79 14.97 12.37
N GLN A 113 2.22 15.52 11.23
CA GLN A 113 1.82 15.03 9.92
C GLN A 113 2.35 13.61 9.67
N PHE A 114 3.59 13.33 10.07
CA PHE A 114 4.15 11.99 10.00
C PHE A 114 3.34 10.98 10.82
N TYR A 115 2.98 11.30 12.06
CA TYR A 115 2.17 10.43 12.90
C TYR A 115 0.77 10.20 12.32
N LYS A 116 0.16 11.22 11.72
CA LYS A 116 -1.10 11.05 10.97
C LYS A 116 -0.94 10.08 9.81
N ALA A 117 0.12 10.23 9.02
CA ALA A 117 0.39 9.34 7.89
C ALA A 117 0.56 7.89 8.35
N VAL A 118 1.31 7.64 9.42
CA VAL A 118 1.47 6.30 10.00
C VAL A 118 0.13 5.69 10.39
N LEU A 119 -0.75 6.45 11.05
CA LEU A 119 -2.07 5.96 11.45
C LEU A 119 -2.96 5.61 10.25
N ILE A 120 -2.88 6.41 9.17
CA ILE A 120 -3.59 6.13 7.91
C ILE A 120 -3.08 4.82 7.29
N VAL A 121 -1.76 4.61 7.25
CA VAL A 121 -1.17 3.37 6.72
C VAL A 121 -1.59 2.16 7.55
N ILE A 122 -1.57 2.26 8.87
CA ILE A 122 -2.03 1.17 9.75
C ILE A 122 -3.49 0.83 9.47
N ASP A 123 -4.36 1.83 9.32
CA ASP A 123 -5.77 1.60 9.01
C ASP A 123 -5.99 0.99 7.61
N ALA A 124 -5.17 1.39 6.64
CA ALA A 124 -5.17 0.80 5.31
C ALA A 124 -4.81 -0.70 5.35
N VAL A 125 -3.77 -1.08 6.10
CA VAL A 125 -3.38 -2.49 6.27
C VAL A 125 -4.47 -3.30 6.98
N LYS A 126 -5.11 -2.74 8.02
CA LYS A 126 -6.27 -3.36 8.68
C LYS A 126 -7.42 -3.61 7.72
N THR A 127 -7.71 -2.62 6.89
CA THR A 127 -8.77 -2.71 5.88
C THR A 127 -8.44 -3.79 4.84
N PHE A 128 -7.20 -3.84 4.38
CA PHE A 128 -6.72 -4.86 3.46
C PHE A 128 -6.86 -6.26 4.04
N ALA A 129 -6.37 -6.50 5.24
CA ALA A 129 -6.47 -7.79 5.92
C ALA A 129 -7.93 -8.22 6.13
N ARG A 130 -8.83 -7.28 6.50
CA ARG A 130 -10.25 -7.56 6.65
C ARG A 130 -10.90 -7.97 5.34
N ARG A 131 -10.56 -7.33 4.21
CA ARG A 131 -11.08 -7.72 2.88
C ARG A 131 -10.75 -9.18 2.55
N TYR A 132 -9.54 -9.64 2.85
CA TYR A 132 -9.17 -11.05 2.66
C TYR A 132 -9.87 -11.98 3.64
N SER A 133 -10.08 -11.56 4.88
CA SER A 133 -10.90 -12.30 5.84
C SER A 133 -12.33 -12.49 5.32
N ASP A 134 -12.96 -11.41 4.86
CA ASP A 134 -14.33 -11.43 4.35
C ASP A 134 -14.45 -12.31 3.09
N LEU A 135 -13.50 -12.18 2.17
CA LEU A 135 -13.42 -13.02 0.96
C LEU A 135 -13.26 -14.51 1.30
N ALA A 136 -12.40 -14.84 2.25
CA ALA A 136 -12.20 -16.23 2.67
C ALA A 136 -13.50 -16.81 3.28
N LEU A 137 -14.23 -16.03 4.08
CA LEU A 137 -15.53 -16.45 4.61
C LEU A 137 -16.58 -16.62 3.51
N GLU A 138 -16.58 -15.78 2.50
CA GLU A 138 -17.47 -15.89 1.34
C GLU A 138 -17.19 -17.20 0.58
N LEU A 139 -15.93 -17.45 0.26
CA LEU A 139 -15.51 -18.68 -0.43
C LEU A 139 -15.79 -19.94 0.41
N ALA A 140 -15.67 -19.86 1.73
CA ALA A 140 -15.97 -20.97 2.63
C ALA A 140 -17.45 -21.42 2.56
N ARG A 141 -18.38 -20.52 2.22
CA ARG A 141 -19.82 -20.86 2.09
C ARG A 141 -20.10 -21.86 0.96
N SER A 142 -19.30 -21.82 -0.10
CA SER A 142 -19.42 -22.70 -1.26
C SER A 142 -18.42 -23.85 -1.27
N ALA A 143 -17.55 -23.94 -0.27
CA ALA A 143 -16.56 -25.00 -0.13
C ALA A 143 -17.01 -26.08 0.84
N ASP A 144 -16.53 -27.30 0.64
CA ASP A 144 -16.84 -28.45 1.47
C ASP A 144 -15.59 -29.01 2.17
N GLY A 145 -15.82 -29.77 3.26
CA GLY A 145 -14.82 -30.55 3.98
C GLY A 145 -13.59 -29.71 4.37
N LYS A 146 -12.42 -30.27 4.11
CA LYS A 146 -11.13 -29.69 4.49
C LYS A 146 -10.92 -28.28 3.92
N ARG A 147 -11.38 -28.03 2.69
CA ARG A 147 -11.20 -26.72 2.07
C ARG A 147 -11.99 -25.63 2.77
N ARG A 148 -13.17 -25.93 3.26
CA ARG A 148 -13.96 -25.01 4.08
C ARG A 148 -13.23 -24.67 5.38
N GLU A 149 -12.71 -25.68 6.09
CA GLU A 149 -11.95 -25.47 7.33
C GLU A 149 -10.71 -24.61 7.10
N GLU A 150 -9.98 -24.84 6.01
CA GLU A 150 -8.82 -24.02 5.63
C GLU A 150 -9.20 -22.56 5.40
N LEU A 151 -10.29 -22.29 4.70
CA LEU A 151 -10.76 -20.94 4.40
C LEU A 151 -11.26 -20.22 5.67
N GLU A 152 -11.97 -20.91 6.54
CA GLU A 152 -12.41 -20.38 7.83
C GLU A 152 -11.20 -20.02 8.70
N GLU A 153 -10.14 -20.84 8.71
CA GLU A 153 -8.92 -20.56 9.43
C GLU A 153 -8.14 -19.37 8.83
N ILE A 154 -8.03 -19.27 7.49
CA ILE A 154 -7.45 -18.10 6.82
C ILE A 154 -8.22 -16.84 7.21
N ALA A 155 -9.54 -16.89 7.21
CA ALA A 155 -10.37 -15.75 7.58
C ALA A 155 -10.12 -15.31 9.03
N ARG A 156 -10.05 -16.27 9.95
CA ARG A 156 -9.73 -16.03 11.36
C ARG A 156 -8.37 -15.36 11.53
N ILE A 157 -7.36 -15.87 10.82
CA ILE A 157 -5.99 -15.36 10.89
C ILE A 157 -5.93 -13.95 10.31
N CYS A 158 -6.46 -13.72 9.11
CA CYS A 158 -6.48 -12.39 8.48
C CYS A 158 -7.24 -11.33 9.30
N LYS A 159 -8.22 -11.74 10.09
CA LYS A 159 -8.93 -10.84 11.00
C LYS A 159 -8.06 -10.37 12.17
N LYS A 160 -7.09 -11.20 12.58
CA LYS A 160 -6.20 -10.95 13.72
C LYS A 160 -4.91 -10.26 13.31
N VAL A 161 -4.18 -10.84 12.38
CA VAL A 161 -2.86 -10.34 11.95
C VAL A 161 -2.96 -9.53 10.65
N PRO A 162 -2.07 -8.57 10.42
CA PRO A 162 -0.93 -8.15 11.25
C PRO A 162 -1.27 -7.14 12.36
N TYR A 163 -2.55 -6.83 12.57
CA TYR A 163 -2.93 -5.82 13.56
C TYR A 163 -2.60 -6.25 14.99
N GLU A 164 -3.00 -7.44 15.40
CA GLU A 164 -2.57 -8.04 16.64
C GLU A 164 -1.28 -8.86 16.44
N LYS A 165 -0.58 -9.14 17.54
CA LYS A 165 0.63 -9.97 17.48
C LYS A 165 0.30 -11.40 17.02
N ALA A 166 1.21 -12.00 16.27
CA ALA A 166 1.14 -13.42 15.95
C ALA A 166 1.47 -14.28 17.18
N GLU A 167 0.73 -15.36 17.38
CA GLU A 167 0.93 -16.32 18.48
C GLU A 167 1.29 -17.71 17.98
N THR A 168 1.08 -17.97 16.69
CA THR A 168 1.42 -19.24 16.05
C THR A 168 2.29 -18.99 14.83
N PHE A 169 2.97 -20.04 14.35
CA PHE A 169 3.75 -19.98 13.12
C PHE A 169 2.86 -19.64 11.92
N TYR A 170 1.65 -20.19 11.83
CA TYR A 170 0.71 -19.87 10.77
C TYR A 170 0.30 -18.38 10.76
N GLU A 171 0.06 -17.82 11.92
CA GLU A 171 -0.22 -16.39 12.05
C GLU A 171 0.99 -15.52 11.67
N ALA A 172 2.21 -16.01 11.92
CA ALA A 172 3.44 -15.27 11.62
C ALA A 172 3.77 -15.19 10.13
N ILE A 173 3.33 -16.18 9.33
CA ILE A 173 3.59 -16.25 7.88
C ILE A 173 2.44 -15.68 7.04
N GLN A 174 1.29 -15.46 7.63
CA GLN A 174 0.13 -14.87 6.96
C GLN A 174 0.32 -13.37 6.75
#